data_3229a3be0e0871c69c8c864adc13a2af
#
_entry.id   3229a3be0e0871c69c8c864adc13a2af
#
_cell.length_a   1.000
_cell.length_b   1.000
_cell.length_c   1.000
_cell.angle_alpha   90.00
_cell.angle_beta   90.00
_cell.angle_gamma   90.00
#
_symmetry.space_group_name_H-M   'P 1'
#
loop_
_entity.id
_entity.type
_entity.pdbx_description
1 polymer ?
#
loop_
_entity_poly.entity_id
_entity_poly.type
_entity_poly.pdbx_seq_one_letter_code
_entity_poly.pdbx_strand_id
1 'polypeptide(L)'
;MDISMLDVIHDLGLPVKLRKTSGDMDCPVCGGKKTLHFDLNREVFNCPKCGSIGGGVLDAWAYFRNVEGINKKEKRRNAKDDLESFYKTEDVVEGWQDLREERKFVLPPAKEYELAPIEPRDYTYKNLLDMLKLTEAHRRSLHKRGLTDEDIKAYGFKSFPRANLAGIASSLLFKGCNLKGVPGFYQDDQDNWTLTSYGNGILIPVRNAKGQILAFQVRLDNGKSKYLTLSSSGKYNGASAKTFVHFATKGYSDVSTVKKVILTEGPLKGDIINKYLNVPVLAIPGVNAINHLETIIPQLKERGLKTVEIAFDMDFYDNEYVKKALIKMKRLLSDFGLEYVQLVWDKKQKGLDDFLLNIEKETQQ
;
A
#
# COMPACT_ATOMS: atom_id res chain seq x y z
N MET A 1 -21.29 -22.50 -10.84
CA MET A 1 -20.54 -22.19 -12.08
C MET A 1 -19.50 -21.14 -11.75
N ASP A 2 -18.24 -21.41 -12.05
CA ASP A 2 -17.14 -20.46 -11.85
C ASP A 2 -16.85 -19.81 -13.21
N ILE A 3 -17.67 -18.82 -13.55
CA ILE A 3 -17.65 -18.11 -14.85
C ILE A 3 -17.04 -16.73 -14.61
N SER A 4 -16.04 -16.37 -15.41
CA SER A 4 -15.39 -15.05 -15.39
C SER A 4 -15.97 -14.10 -16.42
N MET A 5 -15.69 -12.80 -16.30
CA MET A 5 -16.06 -11.81 -17.34
C MET A 5 -15.41 -12.12 -18.69
N LEU A 6 -14.23 -12.73 -18.70
CA LEU A 6 -13.55 -13.15 -19.92
C LEU A 6 -14.32 -14.26 -20.63
N ASP A 7 -14.90 -15.22 -19.88
CA ASP A 7 -15.74 -16.27 -20.43
C ASP A 7 -16.98 -15.67 -21.09
N VAL A 8 -17.63 -14.71 -20.44
CA VAL A 8 -18.78 -13.98 -21.02
C VAL A 8 -18.41 -13.28 -22.34
N ILE A 9 -17.27 -12.60 -22.36
CA ILE A 9 -16.79 -11.93 -23.58
C ILE A 9 -16.59 -12.93 -24.71
N HIS A 10 -15.99 -14.07 -24.40
CA HIS A 10 -15.67 -15.12 -25.36
C HIS A 10 -16.91 -15.85 -25.85
N ASP A 11 -17.78 -16.30 -24.92
CA ASP A 11 -18.94 -17.15 -25.26
C ASP A 11 -20.02 -16.35 -25.99
N LEU A 12 -20.09 -15.05 -25.78
CA LEU A 12 -20.93 -14.14 -26.56
C LEU A 12 -20.28 -13.66 -27.87
N GLY A 13 -19.04 -14.11 -28.19
CA GLY A 13 -18.33 -13.73 -29.39
C GLY A 13 -18.12 -12.22 -29.54
N LEU A 14 -17.89 -11.51 -28.41
CA LEU A 14 -17.80 -10.05 -28.44
C LEU A 14 -16.49 -9.60 -29.11
N PRO A 15 -16.54 -8.59 -30.00
CA PRO A 15 -15.39 -8.08 -30.74
C PRO A 15 -14.47 -7.22 -29.88
N VAL A 16 -13.95 -7.78 -28.80
CA VAL A 16 -13.07 -7.09 -27.85
C VAL A 16 -11.62 -7.21 -28.29
N LYS A 17 -10.91 -6.12 -28.35
CA LYS A 17 -9.45 -6.12 -28.48
C LYS A 17 -8.83 -6.33 -27.11
N LEU A 18 -8.53 -7.57 -26.79
CA LEU A 18 -7.94 -7.95 -25.52
C LEU A 18 -6.46 -7.59 -25.42
N ARG A 19 -6.05 -7.17 -24.23
CA ARG A 19 -4.68 -7.05 -23.73
C ARG A 19 -4.52 -8.00 -22.55
N LYS A 20 -3.36 -8.03 -21.89
CA LYS A 20 -3.09 -8.97 -20.77
C LYS A 20 -4.15 -8.94 -19.65
N THR A 21 -4.58 -7.75 -19.24
CA THR A 21 -5.50 -7.55 -18.10
C THR A 21 -6.65 -6.60 -18.42
N SER A 22 -6.77 -6.17 -19.66
CA SER A 22 -7.75 -5.19 -20.10
C SER A 22 -8.23 -5.45 -21.52
N GLY A 23 -9.29 -4.79 -21.95
CA GLY A 23 -9.78 -4.83 -23.30
C GLY A 23 -10.59 -3.61 -23.65
N ASP A 24 -10.69 -3.36 -24.95
CA ASP A 24 -11.49 -2.26 -25.48
C ASP A 24 -12.39 -2.78 -26.59
N MET A 25 -13.63 -2.25 -26.67
CA MET A 25 -14.55 -2.47 -27.79
C MET A 25 -15.42 -1.26 -28.05
N ASP A 26 -16.14 -1.30 -29.16
CA ASP A 26 -17.16 -0.31 -29.44
C ASP A 26 -18.33 -0.49 -28.45
N CYS A 27 -18.80 0.60 -27.87
CA CYS A 27 -19.87 0.54 -26.90
C CYS A 27 -21.22 0.22 -27.57
N PRO A 28 -21.90 -0.89 -27.20
CA PRO A 28 -23.17 -1.27 -27.83
C PRO A 28 -24.32 -0.33 -27.48
N VAL A 29 -24.22 0.43 -26.40
CA VAL A 29 -25.26 1.36 -25.96
C VAL A 29 -25.21 2.71 -26.71
N CYS A 30 -24.02 3.30 -26.86
CA CYS A 30 -23.87 4.63 -27.45
C CYS A 30 -23.17 4.65 -28.81
N GLY A 31 -22.78 3.50 -29.35
CA GLY A 31 -22.06 3.37 -30.62
C GLY A 31 -20.68 4.04 -30.62
N GLY A 32 -20.15 4.41 -29.47
CA GLY A 32 -18.81 5.00 -29.35
C GLY A 32 -17.73 4.00 -29.75
N LYS A 33 -16.87 4.36 -30.72
CA LYS A 33 -15.78 3.48 -31.17
C LYS A 33 -14.70 3.35 -30.07
N LYS A 34 -14.42 2.12 -29.65
CA LYS A 34 -13.41 1.77 -28.62
C LYS A 34 -13.59 2.53 -27.30
N THR A 35 -14.83 2.85 -26.95
CA THR A 35 -15.13 3.62 -25.71
C THR A 35 -15.57 2.75 -24.55
N LEU A 36 -15.85 1.47 -24.76
CA LEU A 36 -16.11 0.53 -23.67
C LEU A 36 -14.81 -0.15 -23.27
N HIS A 37 -14.38 0.11 -22.04
CA HIS A 37 -13.14 -0.40 -21.47
C HIS A 37 -13.42 -1.47 -20.42
N PHE A 38 -12.58 -2.51 -20.38
CA PHE A 38 -12.64 -3.61 -19.44
C PHE A 38 -11.37 -3.67 -18.61
N ASP A 39 -11.52 -3.92 -17.31
CA ASP A 39 -10.47 -4.42 -16.43
C ASP A 39 -10.84 -5.86 -16.05
N LEU A 40 -10.14 -6.84 -16.62
CA LEU A 40 -10.43 -8.26 -16.46
C LEU A 40 -10.04 -8.77 -15.07
N ASN A 41 -9.03 -8.16 -14.42
CA ASN A 41 -8.61 -8.53 -13.07
C ASN A 41 -9.63 -8.11 -12.02
N ARG A 42 -10.28 -6.98 -12.25
CA ARG A 42 -11.31 -6.43 -11.35
C ARG A 42 -12.71 -6.84 -11.74
N GLU A 43 -12.83 -7.48 -12.90
CA GLU A 43 -14.11 -7.80 -13.52
C GLU A 43 -15.07 -6.61 -13.61
N VAL A 44 -14.55 -5.46 -14.05
CA VAL A 44 -15.33 -4.24 -14.23
C VAL A 44 -15.24 -3.73 -15.66
N PHE A 45 -16.29 -3.03 -16.11
CA PHE A 45 -16.29 -2.33 -17.37
C PHE A 45 -16.89 -0.94 -17.23
N ASN A 46 -16.46 -0.02 -18.09
CA ASN A 46 -17.04 1.31 -18.16
C ASN A 46 -16.97 1.91 -19.57
N CYS A 47 -17.94 2.74 -19.88
CA CYS A 47 -17.92 3.60 -21.07
C CYS A 47 -17.97 5.07 -20.65
N PRO A 48 -16.87 5.83 -20.71
CA PRO A 48 -16.85 7.24 -20.32
C PRO A 48 -17.75 8.12 -21.20
N LYS A 49 -18.12 7.67 -22.42
CA LYS A 49 -18.97 8.43 -23.33
C LYS A 49 -20.44 8.45 -22.92
N CYS A 50 -20.99 7.33 -22.45
CA CYS A 50 -22.41 7.25 -22.05
C CYS A 50 -22.61 6.96 -20.57
N GLY A 51 -21.54 6.81 -19.80
CA GLY A 51 -21.63 6.52 -18.37
C GLY A 51 -22.02 5.07 -18.02
N SER A 52 -22.13 4.17 -19.00
CA SER A 52 -22.40 2.76 -18.73
C SER A 52 -21.26 2.17 -17.90
N ILE A 53 -21.60 1.55 -16.78
CA ILE A 53 -20.64 0.96 -15.83
C ILE A 53 -21.24 -0.29 -15.22
N GLY A 54 -20.42 -1.33 -15.03
CA GLY A 54 -20.79 -2.55 -14.33
C GLY A 54 -19.61 -3.28 -13.73
N GLY A 55 -19.89 -4.24 -12.85
CA GLY A 55 -18.87 -5.06 -12.20
C GLY A 55 -19.36 -6.46 -11.93
N GLY A 56 -18.48 -7.43 -12.23
CA GLY A 56 -18.75 -8.87 -12.14
C GLY A 56 -19.52 -9.41 -13.33
N VAL A 57 -19.54 -10.74 -13.40
CA VAL A 57 -20.12 -11.53 -14.50
C VAL A 57 -21.58 -11.18 -14.79
N LEU A 58 -22.40 -11.04 -13.74
CA LEU A 58 -23.85 -10.79 -13.93
C LEU A 58 -24.14 -9.39 -14.49
N ASP A 59 -23.37 -8.37 -14.12
CA ASP A 59 -23.53 -7.02 -14.71
C ASP A 59 -23.09 -7.04 -16.18
N ALA A 60 -22.00 -7.74 -16.52
CA ALA A 60 -21.53 -7.91 -17.89
C ALA A 60 -22.56 -8.69 -18.76
N TRP A 61 -23.04 -9.83 -18.25
CA TRP A 61 -24.07 -10.62 -18.90
C TRP A 61 -25.32 -9.80 -19.18
N ALA A 62 -25.87 -9.13 -18.15
CA ALA A 62 -27.04 -8.28 -18.26
C ALA A 62 -26.84 -7.14 -19.29
N TYR A 63 -25.65 -6.60 -19.38
CA TYR A 63 -25.32 -5.52 -20.30
C TYR A 63 -25.28 -5.98 -21.75
N PHE A 64 -24.58 -7.08 -22.02
CA PHE A 64 -24.39 -7.58 -23.40
C PHE A 64 -25.62 -8.33 -23.95
N ARG A 65 -26.37 -8.99 -23.08
CA ARG A 65 -27.61 -9.69 -23.44
C ARG A 65 -28.86 -8.78 -23.38
N ASN A 66 -28.67 -7.51 -22.99
CA ASN A 66 -29.76 -6.54 -22.82
C ASN A 66 -30.88 -7.06 -21.90
N VAL A 67 -30.50 -7.72 -20.79
CA VAL A 67 -31.45 -8.25 -19.83
C VAL A 67 -32.15 -7.11 -19.10
N GLU A 68 -33.47 -7.13 -19.06
CA GLU A 68 -34.30 -6.11 -18.45
C GLU A 68 -34.55 -6.37 -16.94
N GLY A 69 -34.89 -5.32 -16.20
CA GLY A 69 -35.29 -5.37 -14.81
C GLY A 69 -35.59 -3.96 -14.28
N ILE A 70 -36.60 -3.84 -13.42
CA ILE A 70 -37.08 -2.56 -12.87
C ILE A 70 -36.01 -1.87 -12.03
N ASN A 71 -35.12 -2.65 -11.39
CA ASN A 71 -34.00 -2.16 -10.60
C ASN A 71 -32.78 -3.08 -10.74
N LYS A 72 -31.63 -2.63 -10.24
CA LYS A 72 -30.35 -3.35 -10.36
C LYS A 72 -30.38 -4.77 -9.75
N LYS A 73 -31.13 -4.97 -8.66
CA LYS A 73 -31.24 -6.29 -7.99
C LYS A 73 -32.03 -7.28 -8.84
N GLU A 74 -33.13 -6.82 -9.41
CA GLU A 74 -33.95 -7.62 -10.31
C GLU A 74 -33.23 -7.93 -11.62
N LYS A 75 -32.59 -6.92 -12.21
CA LYS A 75 -31.77 -7.10 -13.41
C LYS A 75 -30.68 -8.15 -13.22
N ARG A 76 -30.01 -8.16 -12.07
CA ARG A 76 -28.99 -9.19 -11.74
C ARG A 76 -29.60 -10.57 -11.53
N ARG A 77 -30.80 -10.67 -10.93
CA ARG A 77 -31.50 -11.95 -10.79
C ARG A 77 -31.87 -12.52 -12.15
N ASN A 78 -32.49 -11.69 -13.00
CA ASN A 78 -32.89 -12.09 -14.36
C ASN A 78 -31.65 -12.47 -15.21
N ALA A 79 -30.54 -11.75 -15.04
CA ALA A 79 -29.27 -12.07 -15.69
C ALA A 79 -28.70 -13.40 -15.23
N LYS A 80 -28.85 -13.75 -13.95
CA LYS A 80 -28.45 -15.06 -13.42
C LYS A 80 -29.27 -16.19 -14.05
N ASP A 81 -30.59 -16.03 -14.10
CA ASP A 81 -31.49 -17.02 -14.67
C ASP A 81 -31.24 -17.22 -16.18
N ASP A 82 -31.01 -16.13 -16.94
CA ASP A 82 -30.66 -16.16 -18.36
C ASP A 82 -29.27 -16.81 -18.61
N LEU A 83 -28.28 -16.47 -17.77
CA LEU A 83 -26.96 -17.09 -17.79
C LEU A 83 -27.01 -18.59 -17.53
N GLU A 84 -27.71 -18.99 -16.48
CA GLU A 84 -27.90 -20.40 -16.13
C GLU A 84 -28.62 -21.17 -17.23
N SER A 85 -29.63 -20.56 -17.85
CA SER A 85 -30.34 -21.14 -18.98
C SER A 85 -29.44 -21.29 -20.21
N PHE A 86 -28.62 -20.29 -20.52
CA PHE A 86 -27.68 -20.33 -21.64
C PHE A 86 -26.70 -21.50 -21.52
N TYR A 87 -26.10 -21.68 -20.34
CA TYR A 87 -25.14 -22.77 -20.12
C TYR A 87 -25.81 -24.13 -19.95
N LYS A 88 -27.08 -24.23 -19.57
CA LYS A 88 -27.84 -25.50 -19.52
C LYS A 88 -28.22 -25.98 -20.92
N THR A 89 -28.48 -25.10 -21.86
CA THR A 89 -28.83 -25.49 -23.24
C THR A 89 -27.62 -25.94 -24.05
N GLU A 90 -26.40 -25.61 -23.63
CA GLU A 90 -25.16 -26.04 -24.29
C GLU A 90 -24.66 -27.43 -23.81
N ASP A 91 -25.21 -28.00 -22.74
CA ASP A 91 -24.85 -29.33 -22.23
C ASP A 91 -25.23 -30.51 -23.19
N VAL A 92 -25.76 -30.21 -24.38
CA VAL A 92 -26.15 -31.21 -25.40
C VAL A 92 -25.03 -31.52 -26.40
N VAL A 93 -23.86 -30.87 -26.30
CA VAL A 93 -22.74 -31.16 -27.20
C VAL A 93 -21.59 -31.79 -26.39
N GLU A 94 -21.56 -33.14 -26.33
CA GLU A 94 -20.54 -33.93 -25.63
C GLU A 94 -19.06 -33.67 -26.01
N GLY A 95 -18.81 -32.76 -26.93
CA GLY A 95 -17.46 -32.40 -27.36
C GLY A 95 -16.86 -31.14 -26.72
N TRP A 96 -17.63 -30.37 -25.90
CA TRP A 96 -17.17 -29.09 -25.38
C TRP A 96 -16.58 -29.15 -23.99
N GLN A 97 -16.77 -30.25 -23.24
CA GLN A 97 -16.18 -30.42 -21.91
C GLN A 97 -14.66 -30.56 -21.97
N ASP A 98 -14.13 -31.30 -22.96
CA ASP A 98 -12.69 -31.47 -23.13
C ASP A 98 -11.98 -30.20 -23.56
N LEU A 99 -12.66 -29.30 -24.29
CA LEU A 99 -12.10 -28.01 -24.69
C LEU A 99 -12.09 -26.97 -23.55
N ARG A 100 -12.99 -27.14 -22.54
CA ARG A 100 -13.01 -26.26 -21.36
C ARG A 100 -11.86 -26.52 -20.39
N GLU A 101 -11.41 -27.76 -20.26
CA GLU A 101 -10.25 -28.11 -19.42
C GLU A 101 -8.92 -27.61 -20.03
N GLU A 102 -8.79 -27.64 -21.35
CA GLU A 102 -7.60 -27.09 -22.04
C GLU A 102 -7.59 -25.56 -22.11
N ARG A 103 -8.71 -24.89 -21.90
CA ARG A 103 -8.87 -23.44 -21.99
C ARG A 103 -8.89 -22.69 -20.65
N LYS A 104 -8.45 -23.30 -19.56
CA LYS A 104 -7.99 -22.50 -18.42
C LYS A 104 -6.76 -21.75 -18.86
N PHE A 105 -6.97 -20.63 -19.57
CA PHE A 105 -5.95 -19.60 -19.73
C PHE A 105 -5.74 -19.02 -18.33
N VAL A 106 -5.00 -19.77 -17.53
CA VAL A 106 -4.41 -19.24 -16.31
C VAL A 106 -3.43 -18.19 -16.83
N LEU A 107 -3.82 -16.93 -16.74
CA LEU A 107 -2.84 -15.86 -16.85
C LEU A 107 -1.66 -16.30 -15.98
N PRO A 108 -0.44 -16.44 -16.53
CA PRO A 108 0.70 -16.80 -15.71
C PRO A 108 0.65 -15.85 -14.51
N PRO A 109 0.79 -16.37 -13.28
CA PRO A 109 0.72 -15.53 -12.09
C PRO A 109 1.60 -14.33 -12.35
N ALA A 110 1.08 -13.13 -12.05
CA ALA A 110 1.82 -11.90 -12.29
C ALA A 110 3.25 -12.13 -11.82
N LYS A 111 4.22 -12.11 -12.72
CA LYS A 111 5.60 -12.42 -12.40
C LYS A 111 6.10 -11.28 -11.51
N GLU A 112 5.95 -11.46 -10.20
CA GLU A 112 6.53 -10.53 -9.25
C GLU A 112 8.04 -10.69 -9.22
N TYR A 113 8.73 -9.59 -9.11
CA TYR A 113 10.16 -9.61 -8.83
C TYR A 113 10.39 -9.78 -7.33
N GLU A 114 11.48 -10.46 -7.00
CA GLU A 114 12.01 -10.42 -5.64
C GLU A 114 12.35 -8.99 -5.24
N LEU A 115 12.28 -8.73 -3.93
CA LEU A 115 12.63 -7.43 -3.38
C LEU A 115 14.08 -7.08 -3.73
N ALA A 116 14.27 -5.96 -4.42
CA ALA A 116 15.61 -5.49 -4.77
C ALA A 116 16.49 -5.29 -3.52
N PRO A 117 17.81 -5.42 -3.62
CA PRO A 117 18.75 -5.05 -2.56
C PRO A 117 18.52 -3.63 -2.05
N ILE A 118 19.03 -3.33 -0.84
CA ILE A 118 18.76 -2.03 -0.20
C ILE A 118 19.33 -0.85 -0.97
N GLU A 119 20.51 -0.99 -1.55
CA GLU A 119 21.22 0.10 -2.24
C GLU A 119 20.41 0.62 -3.45
N PRO A 120 19.97 -0.22 -4.42
CA PRO A 120 19.14 0.26 -5.54
C PRO A 120 17.77 0.76 -5.09
N ARG A 121 17.17 0.19 -4.02
CA ARG A 121 15.92 0.70 -3.46
C ARG A 121 16.08 2.08 -2.85
N ASP A 122 17.07 2.28 -2.00
CA ASP A 122 17.38 3.55 -1.34
C ASP A 122 17.68 4.62 -2.38
N TYR A 123 18.51 4.31 -3.39
CA TYR A 123 18.83 5.22 -4.47
C TYR A 123 17.57 5.64 -5.24
N THR A 124 16.72 4.68 -5.62
CA THR A 124 15.47 4.94 -6.33
C THR A 124 14.50 5.77 -5.48
N TYR A 125 14.35 5.43 -4.22
CA TYR A 125 13.44 6.12 -3.32
C TYR A 125 13.90 7.55 -2.98
N LYS A 126 15.19 7.80 -2.83
CA LYS A 126 15.73 9.15 -2.67
C LYS A 126 15.45 10.01 -3.90
N ASN A 127 15.73 9.50 -5.10
CA ASN A 127 15.42 10.20 -6.35
C ASN A 127 13.91 10.44 -6.51
N LEU A 128 13.05 9.51 -6.08
CA LEU A 128 11.60 9.72 -6.05
C LEU A 128 11.23 10.88 -5.13
N LEU A 129 11.76 10.93 -3.90
CA LEU A 129 11.47 12.02 -2.95
C LEU A 129 11.91 13.39 -3.49
N ASP A 130 13.05 13.45 -4.18
CA ASP A 130 13.56 14.70 -4.77
C ASP A 130 12.63 15.24 -5.87
N MET A 131 11.92 14.38 -6.57
CA MET A 131 10.97 14.76 -7.61
C MET A 131 9.60 15.18 -7.06
N LEU A 132 9.25 14.74 -5.87
CA LEU A 132 7.93 14.98 -5.29
C LEU A 132 7.88 16.28 -4.49
N LYS A 133 6.70 16.90 -4.49
CA LYS A 133 6.40 18.09 -3.69
C LYS A 133 5.47 17.72 -2.53
N LEU A 134 5.45 18.53 -1.51
CA LEU A 134 4.46 18.48 -0.45
C LEU A 134 3.34 19.49 -0.76
N THR A 135 2.09 19.04 -0.78
CA THR A 135 0.94 19.95 -0.95
C THR A 135 0.75 20.78 0.31
N GLU A 136 0.15 21.97 0.15
CA GLU A 136 -0.11 22.86 1.28
C GLU A 136 -1.08 22.22 2.33
N ALA A 137 -2.02 21.40 1.87
CA ALA A 137 -2.92 20.67 2.77
C ALA A 137 -2.15 19.68 3.66
N HIS A 138 -1.22 18.91 3.08
CA HIS A 138 -0.38 17.98 3.83
C HIS A 138 0.61 18.70 4.74
N ARG A 139 1.19 19.80 4.28
CA ARG A 139 2.07 20.67 5.09
C ARG A 139 1.35 21.14 6.35
N ARG A 140 0.14 21.73 6.21
CA ARG A 140 -0.68 22.13 7.36
C ARG A 140 -1.05 20.94 8.27
N SER A 141 -1.29 19.76 7.70
CA SER A 141 -1.58 18.55 8.49
C SER A 141 -0.38 18.11 9.33
N LEU A 142 0.84 18.26 8.82
CA LEU A 142 2.08 17.96 9.55
C LEU A 142 2.39 19.04 10.59
N HIS A 143 2.17 20.32 10.27
CA HIS A 143 2.30 21.43 11.24
C HIS A 143 1.35 21.25 12.44
N LYS A 144 0.10 20.81 12.21
CA LYS A 144 -0.84 20.49 13.29
C LYS A 144 -0.34 19.40 14.25
N ARG A 145 0.65 18.62 13.83
CA ARG A 145 1.34 17.59 14.63
C ARG A 145 2.65 18.07 15.24
N GLY A 146 2.91 19.37 15.19
CA GLY A 146 4.09 20.02 15.79
C GLY A 146 5.35 19.95 14.94
N LEU A 147 5.29 19.49 13.70
CA LEU A 147 6.47 19.49 12.81
C LEU A 147 6.64 20.86 12.14
N THR A 148 7.85 21.39 12.14
CA THR A 148 8.24 22.60 11.39
C THR A 148 8.54 22.22 9.93
N ASP A 149 8.77 23.22 9.07
CA ASP A 149 9.20 22.99 7.69
C ASP A 149 10.59 22.34 7.60
N GLU A 150 11.45 22.68 8.53
CA GLU A 150 12.78 22.08 8.68
C GLU A 150 12.66 20.60 9.08
N ASP A 151 11.75 20.27 10.00
CA ASP A 151 11.48 18.89 10.39
C ASP A 151 10.90 18.09 9.20
N ILE A 152 9.89 18.65 8.51
CA ILE A 152 9.28 18.05 7.34
C ILE A 152 10.33 17.74 6.25
N LYS A 153 11.24 18.67 6.02
CA LYS A 153 12.34 18.50 5.07
C LYS A 153 13.35 17.45 5.57
N ALA A 154 13.71 17.49 6.86
CA ALA A 154 14.69 16.58 7.45
C ALA A 154 14.19 15.13 7.43
N TYR A 155 12.92 14.89 7.75
CA TYR A 155 12.29 13.54 7.70
C TYR A 155 11.89 13.14 6.28
N GLY A 156 11.83 14.08 5.33
CA GLY A 156 11.58 13.78 3.92
C GLY A 156 10.12 13.46 3.57
N PHE A 157 9.17 14.05 4.30
CA PHE A 157 7.75 13.87 3.99
C PHE A 157 7.37 14.54 2.68
N LYS A 158 6.63 13.84 1.83
CA LYS A 158 6.11 14.33 0.55
C LYS A 158 4.65 13.96 0.38
N SER A 159 3.98 14.61 -0.56
CA SER A 159 2.65 14.15 -1.00
C SER A 159 2.80 13.02 -2.00
N PHE A 160 2.00 11.97 -1.84
CA PHE A 160 1.95 10.89 -2.81
C PHE A 160 1.43 11.43 -4.16
N PRO A 161 2.08 11.08 -5.30
CA PRO A 161 1.72 11.64 -6.59
C PRO A 161 0.37 11.10 -7.09
N ARG A 162 -0.46 11.98 -7.66
CA ARG A 162 -1.81 11.66 -8.17
C ARG A 162 -1.87 11.40 -9.66
N ALA A 163 -0.93 11.97 -10.39
CA ALA A 163 -0.91 11.95 -11.85
C ALA A 163 0.53 11.77 -12.36
N ASN A 164 0.65 11.51 -13.65
CA ASN A 164 1.92 11.34 -14.36
C ASN A 164 2.81 10.24 -13.76
N LEU A 165 2.21 9.15 -13.29
CA LEU A 165 2.93 8.07 -12.59
C LEU A 165 3.94 7.37 -13.50
N ALA A 166 3.60 7.18 -14.78
CA ALA A 166 4.52 6.66 -15.79
C ALA A 166 5.65 7.65 -16.10
N GLY A 167 5.36 8.96 -16.17
CA GLY A 167 6.38 9.99 -16.36
C GLY A 167 7.38 10.07 -15.20
N ILE A 168 6.91 9.87 -13.96
CA ILE A 168 7.79 9.76 -12.79
C ILE A 168 8.71 8.55 -12.94
N ALA A 169 8.17 7.37 -13.28
CA ALA A 169 8.96 6.17 -13.48
C ALA A 169 9.98 6.33 -14.62
N SER A 170 9.58 6.91 -15.76
CA SER A 170 10.49 7.22 -16.88
C SER A 170 11.61 8.17 -16.47
N SER A 171 11.30 9.19 -15.67
CA SER A 171 12.32 10.13 -15.17
C SER A 171 13.31 9.46 -14.22
N LEU A 172 12.85 8.51 -13.40
CA LEU A 172 13.73 7.71 -12.53
C LEU A 172 14.66 6.80 -13.36
N LEU A 173 14.12 6.14 -14.39
CA LEU A 173 14.95 5.35 -15.33
C LEU A 173 16.00 6.20 -16.01
N PHE A 174 15.65 7.41 -16.45
CA PHE A 174 16.61 8.36 -17.04
C PHE A 174 17.72 8.77 -16.06
N LYS A 175 17.42 8.84 -14.76
CA LYS A 175 18.41 9.05 -13.69
C LYS A 175 19.25 7.82 -13.35
N GLY A 176 19.11 6.72 -14.07
CA GLY A 176 19.83 5.47 -13.84
C GLY A 176 19.26 4.62 -12.69
N CYS A 177 18.04 4.90 -12.22
CA CYS A 177 17.38 4.06 -11.22
C CYS A 177 16.95 2.73 -11.82
N ASN A 178 17.13 1.63 -11.08
CA ASN A 178 16.60 0.33 -11.44
C ASN A 178 15.27 0.11 -10.68
N LEU A 179 14.17 0.06 -11.40
CA LEU A 179 12.83 -0.09 -10.80
C LEU A 179 12.45 -1.56 -10.55
N LYS A 180 13.22 -2.51 -11.09
CA LYS A 180 12.98 -3.95 -10.92
C LYS A 180 13.13 -4.34 -9.44
N GLY A 181 12.06 -4.96 -8.88
CA GLY A 181 12.05 -5.37 -7.49
C GLY A 181 11.92 -4.22 -6.47
N VAL A 182 11.67 -2.99 -6.92
CA VAL A 182 11.42 -1.84 -6.04
C VAL A 182 9.91 -1.73 -5.79
N PRO A 183 9.41 -1.98 -4.57
CA PRO A 183 7.99 -1.92 -4.28
C PRO A 183 7.35 -0.58 -4.64
N GLY A 184 6.15 -0.65 -5.19
CA GLY A 184 5.44 0.51 -5.73
C GLY A 184 5.58 0.67 -7.25
N PHE A 185 6.64 0.15 -7.86
CA PHE A 185 6.84 0.19 -9.31
C PHE A 185 6.46 -1.14 -9.96
N TYR A 186 5.87 -1.07 -11.14
CA TYR A 186 5.45 -2.22 -11.94
C TYR A 186 5.37 -1.82 -13.42
N GLN A 187 5.19 -2.78 -14.31
CA GLN A 187 4.96 -2.52 -15.73
C GLN A 187 3.47 -2.60 -16.07
N ASP A 188 3.00 -1.63 -16.86
CA ASP A 188 1.64 -1.61 -17.38
C ASP A 188 1.47 -2.59 -18.56
N ASP A 189 0.27 -2.60 -19.16
CA ASP A 189 -0.07 -3.49 -20.28
C ASP A 189 0.75 -3.22 -21.57
N GLN A 190 1.50 -2.12 -21.61
CA GLN A 190 2.38 -1.73 -22.71
C GLN A 190 3.86 -1.94 -22.36
N ASP A 191 4.14 -2.67 -21.28
CA ASP A 191 5.48 -2.90 -20.72
C ASP A 191 6.20 -1.60 -20.25
N ASN A 192 5.47 -0.48 -20.07
CA ASN A 192 6.03 0.73 -19.51
C ASN A 192 6.07 0.67 -17.99
N TRP A 193 7.16 1.12 -17.41
CA TRP A 193 7.24 1.29 -15.98
C TRP A 193 6.31 2.39 -15.48
N THR A 194 5.62 2.13 -14.39
CA THR A 194 4.73 3.07 -13.73
C THR A 194 4.73 2.87 -12.21
N LEU A 195 4.07 3.76 -11.46
CA LEU A 195 3.96 3.72 -10.01
C LEU A 195 2.53 3.30 -9.61
N THR A 196 2.37 2.47 -8.58
CA THR A 196 1.07 2.13 -8.00
C THR A 196 0.38 3.39 -7.47
N SER A 197 -0.93 3.53 -7.73
CA SER A 197 -1.73 4.65 -7.22
C SER A 197 -2.53 4.24 -5.99
N TYR A 198 -2.46 5.06 -4.94
CA TYR A 198 -3.27 4.90 -3.72
C TYR A 198 -4.21 6.10 -3.47
N GLY A 199 -4.24 7.07 -4.36
CA GLY A 199 -4.96 8.32 -4.15
C GLY A 199 -4.16 9.36 -3.37
N ASN A 200 -4.85 10.20 -2.59
CA ASN A 200 -4.19 11.25 -1.81
C ASN A 200 -3.62 10.72 -0.51
N GLY A 201 -2.44 11.19 -0.16
CA GLY A 201 -1.81 10.85 1.10
C GLY A 201 -0.42 11.43 1.27
N ILE A 202 0.10 11.30 2.47
CA ILE A 202 1.47 11.67 2.82
C ILE A 202 2.35 10.44 2.67
N LEU A 203 3.41 10.58 1.90
CA LEU A 203 4.47 9.59 1.75
C LEU A 203 5.46 9.72 2.89
N ILE A 204 5.64 8.66 3.65
CA ILE A 204 6.47 8.61 4.86
C ILE A 204 7.60 7.62 4.62
N PRO A 205 8.87 8.05 4.57
CA PRO A 205 10.00 7.14 4.41
C PRO A 205 10.18 6.25 5.63
N VAL A 206 10.35 4.95 5.42
CA VAL A 206 10.74 3.98 6.45
C VAL A 206 12.23 3.72 6.29
N ARG A 207 13.04 4.01 7.30
CA ARG A 207 14.50 4.02 7.21
C ARG A 207 15.15 3.06 8.21
N ASN A 208 16.34 2.59 7.87
CA ASN A 208 17.22 1.87 8.80
C ASN A 208 18.14 2.83 9.56
N ALA A 209 18.96 2.29 10.47
CA ALA A 209 19.93 3.06 11.28
C ALA A 209 21.08 3.70 10.49
N LYS A 210 21.21 3.36 9.19
CA LYS A 210 22.15 4.02 8.26
C LYS A 210 21.49 5.15 7.46
N GLY A 211 20.20 5.44 7.71
CA GLY A 211 19.42 6.43 7.00
C GLY A 211 18.94 5.99 5.61
N GLN A 212 19.15 4.72 5.23
CA GLN A 212 18.70 4.19 3.95
C GLN A 212 17.18 3.93 3.97
N ILE A 213 16.48 4.27 2.91
CA ILE A 213 15.03 4.09 2.79
C ILE A 213 14.72 2.64 2.41
N LEU A 214 14.12 1.92 3.35
CA LEU A 214 13.73 0.51 3.19
C LEU A 214 12.42 0.34 2.44
N ALA A 215 11.48 1.25 2.68
CA ALA A 215 10.12 1.25 2.15
C ALA A 215 9.48 2.64 2.32
N PHE A 216 8.27 2.79 1.79
CA PHE A 216 7.39 3.90 2.12
C PHE A 216 6.11 3.42 2.79
N GLN A 217 5.69 4.16 3.80
CA GLN A 217 4.32 4.12 4.29
C GLN A 217 3.55 5.30 3.68
N VAL A 218 2.32 5.08 3.24
CA VAL A 218 1.43 6.12 2.74
C VAL A 218 0.32 6.32 3.75
N ARG A 219 0.25 7.52 4.35
CA ARG A 219 -0.87 7.92 5.19
C ARG A 219 -1.93 8.53 4.31
N LEU A 220 -3.00 7.78 4.07
CA LEU A 220 -4.10 8.21 3.22
C LEU A 220 -4.94 9.31 3.88
N ASP A 221 -5.41 10.26 3.06
CA ASP A 221 -6.36 11.29 3.51
C ASP A 221 -7.74 10.69 3.78
N ASN A 222 -8.16 9.75 2.93
CA ASN A 222 -9.44 9.05 3.00
C ASN A 222 -9.23 7.57 2.70
N GLY A 223 -10.07 6.71 3.25
CA GLY A 223 -10.03 5.26 2.99
C GLY A 223 -10.35 4.41 4.21
N LYS A 224 -10.57 3.11 4.00
CA LYS A 224 -10.80 2.15 5.09
C LYS A 224 -9.56 1.96 5.97
N SER A 225 -8.39 2.00 5.36
CA SER A 225 -7.10 1.92 6.06
C SER A 225 -6.41 3.27 6.03
N LYS A 226 -6.02 3.76 7.21
CA LYS A 226 -5.34 5.05 7.34
C LYS A 226 -3.90 5.02 6.83
N TYR A 227 -3.25 3.87 6.94
CA TYR A 227 -1.87 3.66 6.52
C TYR A 227 -1.76 2.42 5.64
N LEU A 228 -1.01 2.53 4.54
CA LEU A 228 -0.65 1.44 3.65
C LEU A 228 0.85 1.45 3.41
N THR A 229 1.45 0.29 3.20
CA THR A 229 2.83 0.21 2.72
C THR A 229 2.83 0.28 1.20
N LEU A 230 3.69 1.12 0.62
CA LEU A 230 3.82 1.23 -0.83
C LEU A 230 4.29 -0.12 -1.41
N SER A 231 3.44 -0.71 -2.24
CA SER A 231 3.64 -2.04 -2.82
C SER A 231 3.10 -2.10 -4.24
N SER A 232 3.66 -2.96 -5.05
CA SER A 232 3.15 -3.34 -6.36
C SER A 232 2.88 -4.84 -6.45
N SER A 233 2.58 -5.47 -5.31
CA SER A 233 2.17 -6.88 -5.25
C SER A 233 0.94 -7.13 -6.12
N GLY A 234 0.90 -8.27 -6.79
CA GLY A 234 -0.16 -8.63 -7.73
C GLY A 234 -0.13 -7.86 -9.06
N LYS A 235 0.86 -7.01 -9.29
CA LYS A 235 1.08 -6.30 -10.55
C LYS A 235 2.13 -7.00 -11.41
N TYR A 236 1.99 -6.88 -12.73
CA TYR A 236 2.96 -7.46 -13.67
C TYR A 236 4.33 -6.81 -13.50
N ASN A 237 5.35 -7.62 -13.26
CA ASN A 237 6.70 -7.17 -12.95
C ASN A 237 6.78 -6.21 -11.76
N GLY A 238 5.80 -6.29 -10.85
CA GLY A 238 5.81 -5.58 -9.58
C GLY A 238 6.65 -6.27 -8.52
N ALA A 239 6.63 -5.75 -7.31
CA ALA A 239 7.27 -6.34 -6.15
C ALA A 239 6.44 -6.11 -4.88
N SER A 240 6.36 -7.15 -4.05
CA SER A 240 5.74 -7.05 -2.73
C SER A 240 6.60 -6.25 -1.78
N ALA A 241 5.97 -5.32 -1.05
CA ALA A 241 6.64 -4.65 0.05
C ALA A 241 6.78 -5.58 1.25
N LYS A 242 7.97 -5.58 1.86
CA LYS A 242 8.15 -6.16 3.19
C LYS A 242 7.87 -5.12 4.26
N THR A 243 7.49 -5.59 5.42
CA THR A 243 7.35 -4.78 6.62
C THR A 243 8.71 -4.56 7.27
N PHE A 244 9.02 -3.32 7.64
CA PHE A 244 10.28 -2.96 8.27
C PHE A 244 10.03 -2.14 9.55
N VAL A 245 10.95 -2.26 10.50
CA VAL A 245 11.05 -1.33 11.63
C VAL A 245 11.67 -0.03 11.13
N HIS A 246 11.05 1.08 11.46
CA HIS A 246 11.58 2.40 11.14
C HIS A 246 12.52 2.87 12.25
N PHE A 247 13.68 3.35 11.89
CA PHE A 247 14.63 3.97 12.80
C PHE A 247 14.63 5.49 12.56
N ALA A 248 13.95 6.21 13.45
CA ALA A 248 13.83 7.66 13.37
C ALA A 248 15.02 8.36 14.03
N THR A 249 15.71 9.18 13.25
CA THR A 249 16.74 10.11 13.71
C THR A 249 16.71 11.37 12.86
N LYS A 250 16.87 12.54 13.47
CA LYS A 250 16.89 13.80 12.72
C LYS A 250 18.10 13.86 11.78
N GLY A 251 17.85 14.18 10.52
CA GLY A 251 18.88 14.27 9.49
C GLY A 251 19.39 12.94 8.94
N TYR A 252 18.95 11.80 9.49
CA TYR A 252 19.26 10.45 9.01
C TYR A 252 20.74 10.21 8.66
N SER A 253 21.63 10.76 9.46
CA SER A 253 23.04 10.37 9.43
C SER A 253 23.23 8.98 10.06
N ASP A 254 24.23 8.25 9.62
CA ASP A 254 24.58 6.96 10.26
C ASP A 254 24.92 7.20 11.72
N VAL A 255 24.13 6.61 12.61
CA VAL A 255 24.33 6.73 14.04
C VAL A 255 25.29 5.64 14.48
N SER A 256 26.55 6.01 14.69
CA SER A 256 27.62 5.08 15.06
C SER A 256 27.45 4.48 16.47
N THR A 257 26.83 5.22 17.39
CA THR A 257 26.63 4.79 18.77
C THR A 257 25.20 5.05 19.20
N VAL A 258 24.55 4.01 19.74
CA VAL A 258 23.17 4.05 20.25
C VAL A 258 23.11 3.40 21.59
N LYS A 259 23.05 4.16 22.69
CA LYS A 259 22.95 3.59 24.06
C LYS A 259 21.52 3.31 24.47
N LYS A 260 20.59 4.14 24.00
CA LYS A 260 19.16 4.10 24.34
C LYS A 260 18.31 4.37 23.10
N VAL A 261 17.16 3.72 22.99
CA VAL A 261 16.14 3.99 22.00
C VAL A 261 14.76 4.05 22.66
N ILE A 262 13.86 4.82 22.05
CA ILE A 262 12.42 4.73 22.35
C ILE A 262 11.80 3.78 21.34
N LEU A 263 10.89 2.92 21.77
CA LEU A 263 10.16 1.97 20.93
C LEU A 263 8.70 2.32 20.93
N THR A 264 8.16 2.62 19.74
CA THR A 264 6.76 3.05 19.54
C THR A 264 6.12 2.37 18.32
N GLU A 265 4.86 2.70 18.04
CA GLU A 265 4.12 2.25 16.88
C GLU A 265 4.01 3.34 15.82
N GLY A 266 4.31 2.98 14.57
CA GLY A 266 4.12 3.81 13.39
C GLY A 266 5.24 4.80 13.11
N PRO A 267 5.78 4.80 11.88
CA PRO A 267 6.93 5.63 11.48
C PRO A 267 6.73 7.13 11.74
N LEU A 268 5.57 7.68 11.40
CA LEU A 268 5.29 9.11 11.62
C LEU A 268 5.34 9.50 13.10
N LYS A 269 4.82 8.65 14.00
CA LYS A 269 4.94 8.88 15.45
C LYS A 269 6.40 8.84 15.89
N GLY A 270 7.15 7.88 15.37
CA GLY A 270 8.58 7.78 15.66
C GLY A 270 9.35 9.04 15.29
N ASP A 271 9.09 9.60 14.12
CA ASP A 271 9.71 10.86 13.67
C ASP A 271 9.31 12.06 14.57
N ILE A 272 8.04 12.14 14.96
CA ILE A 272 7.55 13.20 15.84
C ILE A 272 8.18 13.08 17.24
N ILE A 273 8.24 11.91 17.82
CA ILE A 273 8.88 11.66 19.13
C ILE A 273 10.38 12.01 19.04
N ASN A 274 11.05 11.59 17.98
CA ASN A 274 12.46 11.94 17.77
C ASN A 274 12.67 13.47 17.67
N LYS A 275 11.78 14.20 17.00
CA LYS A 275 11.82 15.66 16.91
C LYS A 275 11.81 16.32 18.30
N TYR A 276 10.96 15.82 19.20
CA TYR A 276 10.80 16.40 20.53
C TYR A 276 11.92 16.02 21.50
N LEU A 277 12.29 14.75 21.50
CA LEU A 277 13.18 14.20 22.53
C LEU A 277 14.65 14.09 22.09
N ASN A 278 14.92 14.24 20.80
CA ASN A 278 16.24 14.09 20.19
C ASN A 278 16.93 12.74 20.57
N VAL A 279 16.13 11.69 20.75
CA VAL A 279 16.58 10.32 21.04
C VAL A 279 16.19 9.44 19.84
N PRO A 280 17.06 8.51 19.40
CA PRO A 280 16.69 7.58 18.34
C PRO A 280 15.42 6.79 18.69
N VAL A 281 14.51 6.63 17.73
CA VAL A 281 13.24 5.94 17.94
C VAL A 281 13.12 4.75 16.99
N LEU A 282 12.81 3.58 17.53
CA LEU A 282 12.35 2.43 16.77
C LEU A 282 10.84 2.47 16.66
N ALA A 283 10.33 2.55 15.46
CA ALA A 283 8.89 2.52 15.21
C ALA A 283 8.52 1.25 14.45
N ILE A 284 7.77 0.36 15.11
CA ILE A 284 7.20 -0.82 14.46
C ILE A 284 5.91 -0.43 13.73
N PRO A 285 5.58 -1.03 12.58
CA PRO A 285 4.39 -0.67 11.81
C PRO A 285 3.05 -1.08 12.47
N GLY A 286 3.13 -1.80 13.60
CA GLY A 286 2.02 -2.19 14.45
C GLY A 286 2.46 -3.27 15.44
N VAL A 287 1.69 -3.48 16.51
CA VAL A 287 2.02 -4.41 17.61
C VAL A 287 2.30 -5.85 17.19
N ASN A 288 1.76 -6.30 16.05
CA ASN A 288 2.01 -7.64 15.53
C ASN A 288 3.38 -7.77 14.84
N ALA A 289 4.09 -6.68 14.59
CA ALA A 289 5.37 -6.65 13.88
C ALA A 289 6.60 -6.75 14.81
N ILE A 290 6.41 -7.20 16.05
CA ILE A 290 7.47 -7.35 17.05
C ILE A 290 8.62 -8.24 16.57
N ASN A 291 8.32 -9.30 15.81
CA ASN A 291 9.33 -10.22 15.30
C ASN A 291 10.38 -9.53 14.41
N HIS A 292 10.05 -8.39 13.79
CA HIS A 292 11.02 -7.64 13.00
C HIS A 292 12.11 -6.98 13.85
N LEU A 293 11.92 -6.87 15.16
CA LEU A 293 12.95 -6.39 16.09
C LEU A 293 14.10 -7.40 16.25
N GLU A 294 13.83 -8.69 16.05
CA GLU A 294 14.84 -9.75 16.12
C GLU A 294 16.02 -9.52 15.15
N THR A 295 15.73 -8.85 14.03
CA THR A 295 16.76 -8.55 13.01
C THR A 295 17.51 -7.24 13.27
N ILE A 296 16.89 -6.27 13.95
CA ILE A 296 17.49 -4.95 14.15
C ILE A 296 18.19 -4.81 15.52
N ILE A 297 17.68 -5.46 16.56
CA ILE A 297 18.28 -5.39 17.91
C ILE A 297 19.75 -5.83 17.94
N PRO A 298 20.17 -6.96 17.31
CA PRO A 298 21.57 -7.35 17.27
C PRO A 298 22.47 -6.25 16.68
N GLN A 299 22.06 -5.65 15.58
CA GLN A 299 22.81 -4.57 14.92
C GLN A 299 22.93 -3.32 15.81
N LEU A 300 21.90 -3.00 16.59
CA LEU A 300 21.95 -1.88 17.53
C LEU A 300 22.76 -2.21 18.80
N LYS A 301 22.77 -3.46 19.24
CA LYS A 301 23.65 -3.91 20.33
C LYS A 301 25.13 -3.77 19.96
N GLU A 302 25.50 -4.09 18.72
CA GLU A 302 26.86 -3.83 18.21
C GLU A 302 27.21 -2.36 18.25
N ARG A 303 26.21 -1.44 18.14
CA ARG A 303 26.35 0.00 18.29
C ARG A 303 26.23 0.49 19.74
N GLY A 304 26.12 -0.42 20.70
CA GLY A 304 26.12 -0.13 22.14
C GLY A 304 24.74 0.01 22.77
N LEU A 305 23.66 -0.45 22.14
CA LEU A 305 22.31 -0.40 22.74
C LEU A 305 22.25 -1.20 24.04
N LYS A 306 21.78 -0.54 25.10
CA LYS A 306 21.60 -1.12 26.44
C LYS A 306 20.16 -1.03 26.92
N THR A 307 19.47 0.07 26.63
CA THR A 307 18.17 0.38 27.22
C THR A 307 17.13 0.69 26.13
N VAL A 308 15.92 0.15 26.30
CA VAL A 308 14.74 0.41 25.45
C VAL A 308 13.63 1.02 26.29
N GLU A 309 13.19 2.22 25.94
CA GLU A 309 12.03 2.87 26.54
C GLU A 309 10.80 2.56 25.69
N ILE A 310 9.85 1.77 26.22
CA ILE A 310 8.65 1.34 25.51
C ILE A 310 7.56 2.41 25.64
N ALA A 311 7.13 2.99 24.52
CA ALA A 311 6.15 4.07 24.41
C ALA A 311 5.00 3.67 23.48
N PHE A 312 4.27 2.61 23.85
CA PHE A 312 3.05 2.21 23.13
C PHE A 312 1.86 3.09 23.55
N ASP A 313 0.87 3.21 22.67
CA ASP A 313 -0.35 3.99 22.93
C ASP A 313 -0.99 3.58 24.26
N MET A 314 -1.48 4.55 25.02
CA MET A 314 -2.01 4.35 26.39
C MET A 314 -3.28 3.48 26.44
N ASP A 315 -3.86 3.11 25.28
CA ASP A 315 -4.98 2.16 25.21
C ASP A 315 -4.57 0.69 25.52
N PHE A 316 -3.28 0.42 25.75
CA PHE A 316 -2.83 -0.91 26.19
C PHE A 316 -3.47 -1.36 27.50
N TYR A 317 -3.94 -0.44 28.34
CA TYR A 317 -4.63 -0.79 29.58
C TYR A 317 -5.96 -1.51 29.34
N ASP A 318 -6.63 -1.21 28.23
CA ASP A 318 -7.98 -1.69 27.92
C ASP A 318 -8.02 -2.68 26.75
N ASN A 319 -6.89 -2.88 26.06
CA ASN A 319 -6.81 -3.74 24.88
C ASN A 319 -5.95 -4.98 25.13
N GLU A 320 -6.60 -6.13 25.29
CA GLU A 320 -5.92 -7.42 25.55
C GLU A 320 -4.90 -7.83 24.48
N TYR A 321 -5.12 -7.45 23.21
CA TYR A 321 -4.15 -7.73 22.13
C TYR A 321 -2.86 -6.93 22.33
N VAL A 322 -2.99 -5.67 22.73
CA VAL A 322 -1.83 -4.80 23.01
C VAL A 322 -1.11 -5.27 24.27
N LYS A 323 -1.82 -5.70 25.31
CA LYS A 323 -1.22 -6.31 26.50
C LYS A 323 -0.38 -7.54 26.16
N LYS A 324 -0.93 -8.47 25.37
CA LYS A 324 -0.21 -9.68 24.94
C LYS A 324 1.03 -9.32 24.11
N ALA A 325 0.91 -8.35 23.19
CA ALA A 325 2.04 -7.86 22.41
C ALA A 325 3.11 -7.24 23.30
N LEU A 326 2.73 -6.45 24.31
CA LEU A 326 3.66 -5.85 25.25
C LEU A 326 4.41 -6.91 26.09
N ILE A 327 3.73 -7.97 26.53
CA ILE A 327 4.36 -9.09 27.23
C ILE A 327 5.39 -9.79 26.34
N LYS A 328 5.01 -10.08 25.06
CA LYS A 328 5.92 -10.67 24.08
C LYS A 328 7.12 -9.77 23.83
N MET A 329 6.89 -8.46 23.72
CA MET A 329 7.94 -7.46 23.55
C MET A 329 8.93 -7.47 24.71
N LYS A 330 8.45 -7.40 25.96
CA LYS A 330 9.28 -7.40 27.16
C LYS A 330 10.13 -8.69 27.26
N ARG A 331 9.53 -9.84 26.91
CA ARG A 331 10.27 -11.11 26.84
C ARG A 331 11.38 -11.04 25.80
N LEU A 332 11.07 -10.60 24.58
CA LEU A 332 12.06 -10.45 23.51
C LEU A 332 13.23 -9.56 23.94
N LEU A 333 12.96 -8.41 24.56
CA LEU A 333 14.02 -7.50 25.05
C LEU A 333 14.88 -8.16 26.13
N SER A 334 14.26 -8.92 27.06
CA SER A 334 14.98 -9.70 28.09
C SER A 334 15.85 -10.78 27.45
N ASP A 335 15.35 -11.50 26.45
CA ASP A 335 16.10 -12.56 25.76
C ASP A 335 17.37 -12.01 25.08
N PHE A 336 17.30 -10.74 24.60
CA PHE A 336 18.46 -10.01 24.08
C PHE A 336 19.35 -9.39 25.20
N GLY A 337 18.99 -9.53 26.46
CA GLY A 337 19.74 -8.96 27.59
C GLY A 337 19.70 -7.43 27.61
N LEU A 338 18.60 -6.83 27.16
CA LEU A 338 18.38 -5.39 27.18
C LEU A 338 17.57 -4.98 28.40
N GLU A 339 17.96 -3.89 29.01
CA GLU A 339 17.12 -3.18 29.98
C GLU A 339 15.96 -2.52 29.29
N TYR A 340 14.77 -2.52 29.92
CA TYR A 340 13.63 -1.81 29.39
C TYR A 340 12.83 -1.09 30.47
N VAL A 341 12.27 0.04 30.09
CA VAL A 341 11.37 0.85 30.91
C VAL A 341 10.11 1.11 30.10
N GLN A 342 8.95 0.95 30.74
CA GLN A 342 7.69 1.33 30.10
C GLN A 342 7.38 2.77 30.46
N LEU A 343 7.31 3.63 29.43
CA LEU A 343 6.88 5.01 29.59
C LEU A 343 5.36 5.07 29.75
N VAL A 344 4.91 5.93 30.67
CA VAL A 344 3.49 6.20 30.92
C VAL A 344 3.28 7.71 31.00
N TRP A 345 2.15 8.18 30.48
CA TRP A 345 1.73 9.58 30.50
C TRP A 345 0.23 9.69 30.74
N ASP A 346 -0.33 10.91 30.76
CA ASP A 346 -1.76 11.11 30.94
C ASP A 346 -2.57 10.42 29.83
N LYS A 347 -3.47 9.54 30.23
CA LYS A 347 -4.35 8.77 29.31
C LYS A 347 -5.23 9.62 28.40
N LYS A 348 -5.39 10.92 28.68
CA LYS A 348 -6.09 11.87 27.80
C LYS A 348 -5.40 11.98 26.42
N GLN A 349 -4.09 11.78 26.37
CA GLN A 349 -3.31 11.73 25.15
C GLN A 349 -3.02 10.27 24.81
N LYS A 350 -3.51 9.81 23.65
CA LYS A 350 -3.37 8.42 23.23
C LYS A 350 -1.91 8.03 23.01
N GLY A 351 -1.18 8.77 22.18
CA GLY A 351 0.19 8.54 21.84
C GLY A 351 1.17 9.47 22.55
N LEU A 352 2.44 9.04 22.67
CA LEU A 352 3.51 9.88 23.21
C LEU A 352 3.71 11.14 22.34
N ASP A 353 3.55 11.03 21.02
CA ASP A 353 3.59 12.15 20.08
C ASP A 353 2.53 13.22 20.40
N ASP A 354 1.30 12.81 20.71
CA ASP A 354 0.21 13.72 21.09
C ASP A 354 0.49 14.38 22.46
N PHE A 355 1.05 13.62 23.42
CA PHE A 355 1.41 14.12 24.74
C PHE A 355 2.51 15.19 24.66
N LEU A 356 3.57 14.93 23.89
CA LEU A 356 4.68 15.88 23.71
C LEU A 356 4.23 17.17 23.00
N LEU A 357 3.36 17.05 22.00
CA LEU A 357 2.76 18.22 21.35
C LEU A 357 1.92 19.07 22.31
N ASN A 358 1.22 18.43 23.23
CA ASN A 358 0.41 19.15 24.22
C ASN A 358 1.28 19.93 25.21
N ILE A 359 2.35 19.33 25.73
CA ILE A 359 3.33 20.01 26.59
C ILE A 359 3.93 21.23 25.87
N GLU A 360 4.32 21.10 24.60
CA GLU A 360 4.86 22.24 23.83
C GLU A 360 3.87 23.41 23.78
N LYS A 361 2.59 23.15 23.58
CA LYS A 361 1.53 24.16 23.53
C LYS A 361 1.29 24.84 24.88
N GLU A 362 1.31 24.06 25.96
CA GLU A 362 1.16 24.57 27.33
C GLU A 362 2.35 25.44 27.77
N THR A 363 3.55 25.12 27.30
CA THR A 363 4.77 25.89 27.60
C THR A 363 4.87 27.21 26.80
N GLN A 364 4.14 27.33 25.68
CA GLN A 364 4.12 28.53 24.84
C GLN A 364 3.01 29.51 25.21
N GLN A 365 2.11 29.15 26.13
CA GLN A 365 1.08 30.02 26.73
C GLN A 365 1.57 30.66 28.01
#